data_c89dc6c582719f7912e354aa658de572
#
_entry.id   c89dc6c582719f7912e354aa658de572
#
_cell.length_a   1.000
_cell.length_b   1.000
_cell.length_c   1.000
_cell.angle_alpha   90.00
_cell.angle_beta   90.00
_cell.angle_gamma   90.00
#
_symmetry.space_group_name_H-M   'P 1'
#
loop_
_entity.id
_entity.type
_entity.pdbx_description
1 polymer ?
#
loop_
_entity_poly.entity_id
_entity_poly.type
_entity_poly.pdbx_seq_one_letter_code
_entity_poly.pdbx_strand_id
1 'polypeptide(L)'
;MYSRDEAKQLMTDFWNGFSNYTLCQSVALKTPVEWMLYKTGIKGLELKFDLDCKWIRTVIEVNARSESRRQAIYAELQKYAPILETDLPATLHWTDNHKLAVGKPVMRAYCERTDLNFHNRAVWPEMFRFMFDTMLPLQTSVLLSYI
;
A
#
# COMPACT_ATOMS: atom_id res chain seq x y z
N MET A 1 -11.97 -11.69 21.52
CA MET A 1 -10.77 -10.88 21.69
C MET A 1 -9.53 -11.77 21.64
N TYR A 2 -8.52 -11.38 20.89
CA TYR A 2 -7.31 -12.18 20.78
C TYR A 2 -6.32 -11.81 21.88
N SER A 3 -5.61 -12.81 22.42
CA SER A 3 -4.45 -12.55 23.25
C SER A 3 -3.34 -11.91 22.39
N ARG A 4 -2.30 -11.41 23.05
CA ARG A 4 -1.16 -10.79 22.36
C ARG A 4 -0.50 -11.75 21.38
N ASP A 5 -0.29 -13.01 21.82
CA ASP A 5 0.34 -14.03 20.98
C ASP A 5 -0.57 -14.47 19.83
N GLU A 6 -1.87 -14.58 20.09
CA GLU A 6 -2.84 -14.90 19.05
C GLU A 6 -2.93 -13.80 18.00
N ALA A 7 -2.93 -12.54 18.41
CA ALA A 7 -2.95 -11.40 17.50
C ALA A 7 -1.69 -11.37 16.64
N LYS A 8 -0.53 -11.65 17.23
CA LYS A 8 0.74 -11.73 16.51
C LYS A 8 0.72 -12.87 15.50
N GLN A 9 0.20 -14.02 15.90
CA GLN A 9 0.12 -15.20 15.01
C GLN A 9 -0.84 -14.91 13.86
N LEU A 10 -1.98 -14.27 14.13
CA LEU A 10 -2.95 -13.91 13.11
C LEU A 10 -2.33 -12.99 12.06
N MET A 11 -1.57 -11.99 12.50
CA MET A 11 -0.86 -11.06 11.61
C MET A 11 0.19 -11.81 10.78
N THR A 12 0.95 -12.69 11.39
CA THR A 12 1.94 -13.52 10.69
C THR A 12 1.29 -14.38 9.62
N ASP A 13 0.19 -15.05 9.96
CA ASP A 13 -0.56 -15.89 9.03
C ASP A 13 -1.12 -15.07 7.87
N PHE A 14 -1.62 -13.87 8.15
CA PHE A 14 -2.15 -12.97 7.12
C PHE A 14 -1.06 -12.62 6.10
N TRP A 15 0.10 -12.17 6.56
CA TRP A 15 1.19 -11.76 5.66
C TRP A 15 1.79 -12.94 4.90
N ASN A 16 1.87 -14.12 5.53
CA ASN A 16 2.29 -15.33 4.84
C ASN A 16 1.29 -15.71 3.74
N GLY A 17 0.00 -15.60 4.02
CA GLY A 17 -1.05 -15.83 3.04
C GLY A 17 -0.97 -14.88 1.87
N PHE A 18 -0.73 -13.60 2.13
CA PHE A 18 -0.56 -12.61 1.07
C PHE A 18 0.68 -12.89 0.23
N SER A 19 1.78 -13.25 0.86
CA SER A 19 3.02 -13.60 0.17
C SER A 19 2.80 -14.76 -0.80
N ASN A 20 2.08 -15.79 -0.36
CA ASN A 20 1.72 -16.93 -1.21
C ASN A 20 0.79 -16.50 -2.35
N TYR A 21 -0.16 -15.62 -2.08
CA TYR A 21 -1.05 -15.08 -3.10
C TYR A 21 -0.27 -14.35 -4.19
N THR A 22 0.66 -13.46 -3.80
CA THR A 22 1.47 -12.72 -4.78
C THR A 22 2.37 -13.65 -5.59
N LEU A 23 2.90 -14.70 -4.99
CA LEU A 23 3.69 -15.70 -5.70
C LEU A 23 2.87 -16.40 -6.79
N CYS A 24 1.65 -16.83 -6.46
CA CYS A 24 0.75 -17.45 -7.42
C CYS A 24 0.40 -16.51 -8.56
N GLN A 25 0.12 -15.23 -8.26
CA GLN A 25 -0.18 -14.23 -9.27
C GLN A 25 1.04 -13.93 -10.15
N SER A 26 2.23 -13.90 -9.57
CA SER A 26 3.48 -13.70 -10.31
C SER A 26 3.70 -14.80 -11.33
N VAL A 27 3.41 -16.05 -10.97
CA VAL A 27 3.50 -17.19 -11.89
C VAL A 27 2.50 -17.03 -13.04
N ALA A 28 1.25 -16.68 -12.72
CA ALA A 28 0.19 -16.50 -13.72
C ALA A 28 0.50 -15.36 -14.69
N LEU A 29 1.07 -14.25 -14.19
CA LEU A 29 1.40 -13.08 -14.99
C LEU A 29 2.78 -13.20 -15.65
N LYS A 30 3.57 -14.20 -15.28
CA LYS A 30 4.98 -14.37 -15.71
C LYS A 30 5.84 -13.14 -15.38
N THR A 31 5.49 -12.45 -14.29
CA THR A 31 6.18 -11.23 -13.84
C THR A 31 6.43 -11.35 -12.34
N PRO A 32 7.69 -11.24 -11.87
CA PRO A 32 7.98 -11.28 -10.45
C PRO A 32 7.33 -10.10 -9.71
N VAL A 33 6.68 -10.40 -8.59
CA VAL A 33 6.10 -9.39 -7.70
C VAL A 33 6.55 -9.68 -6.28
N GLU A 34 7.21 -8.71 -5.66
CA GLU A 34 7.70 -8.83 -4.29
C GLU A 34 7.45 -7.51 -3.56
N TRP A 35 6.46 -7.47 -2.69
CA TRP A 35 6.04 -6.24 -2.02
C TRP A 35 6.30 -6.22 -0.52
N MET A 36 6.64 -7.36 0.08
CA MET A 36 6.89 -7.41 1.53
C MET A 36 8.08 -6.56 1.92
N LEU A 37 9.10 -6.53 1.06
CA LEU A 37 10.31 -5.75 1.23
C LEU A 37 10.54 -4.80 0.06
N TYR A 38 9.46 -4.35 -0.57
CA TYR A 38 9.57 -3.54 -1.78
C TYR A 38 10.15 -2.16 -1.50
N LYS A 39 11.10 -1.78 -2.32
CA LYS A 39 11.70 -0.44 -2.29
C LYS A 39 11.56 0.19 -3.68
N THR A 40 11.06 1.42 -3.72
CA THR A 40 10.90 2.15 -4.99
C THR A 40 12.23 2.52 -5.62
N GLY A 41 13.30 2.58 -4.83
CA GLY A 41 14.57 3.15 -5.27
C GLY A 41 14.60 4.67 -5.23
N ILE A 42 13.49 5.30 -4.87
CA ILE A 42 13.34 6.75 -4.76
C ILE A 42 13.35 7.12 -3.28
N LYS A 43 14.37 7.86 -2.87
CA LYS A 43 14.50 8.28 -1.48
C LYS A 43 13.37 9.21 -1.09
N GLY A 44 12.68 8.89 0.01
CA GLY A 44 11.54 9.67 0.50
C GLY A 44 10.20 9.25 -0.07
N LEU A 45 10.15 8.17 -0.83
CA LEU A 45 8.93 7.63 -1.44
C LEU A 45 8.83 6.13 -1.18
N GLU A 46 7.73 5.71 -0.59
CA GLU A 46 7.47 4.30 -0.27
C GLU A 46 6.11 3.86 -0.79
N LEU A 47 6.03 2.60 -1.21
CA LEU A 47 4.78 1.91 -1.47
C LEU A 47 4.60 0.87 -0.38
N LYS A 48 3.45 0.90 0.29
CA LYS A 48 3.22 -0.01 1.40
C LYS A 48 1.74 -0.28 1.62
N PHE A 49 1.47 -1.24 2.48
CA PHE A 49 0.12 -1.55 2.95
C PHE A 49 -0.02 -1.11 4.40
N ASP A 50 -1.19 -0.59 4.72
CA ASP A 50 -1.55 -0.23 6.09
C ASP A 50 -2.82 -0.98 6.46
N LEU A 51 -2.90 -1.48 7.68
CA LEU A 51 -3.92 -2.45 8.06
C LEU A 51 -4.36 -2.24 9.50
N ASP A 52 -5.68 -2.21 9.68
CA ASP A 52 -6.33 -2.23 11.00
C ASP A 52 -7.41 -3.31 10.94
N CYS A 53 -8.03 -3.63 12.09
CA CYS A 53 -9.13 -4.59 12.11
C CYS A 53 -10.35 -4.12 11.33
N LYS A 54 -10.49 -2.81 11.08
CA LYS A 54 -11.67 -2.22 10.42
C LYS A 54 -11.42 -1.75 8.99
N TRP A 55 -10.16 -1.63 8.58
CA TRP A 55 -9.84 -1.12 7.25
C TRP A 55 -8.50 -1.65 6.77
N ILE A 56 -8.31 -1.57 5.45
CA ILE A 56 -7.05 -1.89 4.79
C ILE A 56 -6.78 -0.82 3.74
N ARG A 57 -5.51 -0.42 3.62
CA ARG A 57 -5.07 0.61 2.68
C ARG A 57 -3.86 0.16 1.89
N THR A 58 -3.85 0.52 0.62
CA THR A 58 -2.65 0.48 -0.22
C THR A 58 -2.17 1.91 -0.36
N VAL A 59 -0.92 2.19 0.00
CA VAL A 59 -0.44 3.54 0.29
C VAL A 59 0.79 3.89 -0.52
N ILE A 60 0.79 5.08 -1.12
CA ILE A 60 2.00 5.77 -1.56
C ILE A 60 2.33 6.76 -0.45
N GLU A 61 3.49 6.63 0.19
CA GLU A 61 3.89 7.51 1.28
C GLU A 61 5.08 8.36 0.88
N VAL A 62 4.93 9.66 1.04
CA VAL A 62 6.01 10.63 0.81
C VAL A 62 6.54 11.02 2.18
N ASN A 63 7.73 10.52 2.53
CA ASN A 63 8.29 10.62 3.87
C ASN A 63 9.70 11.19 3.90
N ALA A 64 10.07 11.96 2.88
CA ALA A 64 11.37 12.63 2.86
C ALA A 64 11.55 13.48 4.12
N ARG A 65 12.77 13.56 4.61
CA ARG A 65 13.10 14.26 5.85
C ARG A 65 12.80 15.75 5.75
N SER A 66 13.14 16.37 4.62
CA SER A 66 12.93 17.79 4.35
C SER A 66 11.49 18.03 3.90
N GLU A 67 10.84 19.05 4.45
CA GLU A 67 9.49 19.45 4.04
C GLU A 67 9.46 19.87 2.58
N SER A 68 10.44 20.63 2.11
CA SER A 68 10.49 21.06 0.72
C SER A 68 10.62 19.88 -0.23
N ARG A 69 11.38 18.86 0.15
CA ARG A 69 11.51 17.63 -0.64
C ARG A 69 10.21 16.84 -0.66
N ARG A 70 9.51 16.74 0.50
CA ARG A 70 8.19 16.09 0.57
C ARG A 70 7.20 16.78 -0.36
N GLN A 71 7.14 18.11 -0.30
CA GLN A 71 6.24 18.89 -1.14
C GLN A 71 6.54 18.72 -2.62
N ALA A 72 7.83 18.69 -2.98
CA ALA A 72 8.25 18.49 -4.37
C ALA A 72 7.83 17.12 -4.90
N ILE A 73 8.04 16.05 -4.13
CA ILE A 73 7.66 14.69 -4.52
C ILE A 73 6.13 14.59 -4.62
N TYR A 74 5.42 15.13 -3.65
CA TYR A 74 3.95 15.11 -3.62
C TYR A 74 3.35 15.84 -4.83
N ALA A 75 3.87 17.02 -5.13
CA ALA A 75 3.41 17.79 -6.29
C ALA A 75 3.69 17.04 -7.60
N GLU A 76 4.81 16.38 -7.70
CA GLU A 76 5.16 15.58 -8.88
C GLU A 76 4.19 14.40 -9.04
N LEU A 77 3.86 13.71 -7.94
CA LEU A 77 2.87 12.63 -7.97
C LEU A 77 1.50 13.16 -8.42
N GLN A 78 1.10 14.33 -7.93
CA GLN A 78 -0.21 14.92 -8.29
C GLN A 78 -0.32 15.26 -9.78
N LYS A 79 0.79 15.60 -10.44
CA LYS A 79 0.79 15.82 -11.89
C LYS A 79 0.40 14.54 -12.65
N TYR A 80 0.71 13.38 -12.09
CA TYR A 80 0.42 12.09 -12.70
C TYR A 80 -0.86 11.45 -12.17
N ALA A 81 -1.65 12.20 -11.36
CA ALA A 81 -2.88 11.66 -10.77
C ALA A 81 -3.81 10.98 -11.79
N PRO A 82 -4.07 11.57 -12.97
CA PRO A 82 -4.92 10.89 -13.96
C PRO A 82 -4.38 9.54 -14.40
N ILE A 83 -3.05 9.41 -14.51
CA ILE A 83 -2.39 8.15 -14.86
C ILE A 83 -2.47 7.17 -13.70
N LEU A 84 -2.18 7.65 -12.48
CA LEU A 84 -2.25 6.83 -11.27
C LEU A 84 -3.65 6.24 -11.06
N GLU A 85 -4.68 7.01 -11.36
CA GLU A 85 -6.06 6.62 -11.12
C GLU A 85 -6.70 5.80 -12.24
N THR A 86 -6.10 5.77 -13.43
CA THR A 86 -6.69 5.12 -14.62
C THR A 86 -7.01 3.65 -14.40
N ASP A 87 -6.08 2.90 -13.84
CA ASP A 87 -6.22 1.44 -13.70
C ASP A 87 -6.58 1.00 -12.28
N LEU A 88 -6.87 1.96 -11.39
CA LEU A 88 -7.23 1.62 -10.01
C LEU A 88 -8.69 1.22 -9.90
N PRO A 89 -9.01 0.11 -9.20
CA PRO A 89 -10.40 -0.30 -8.98
C PRO A 89 -11.07 0.48 -7.87
N ALA A 90 -10.38 1.43 -7.24
CA ALA A 90 -10.88 2.19 -6.09
C ALA A 90 -10.39 3.63 -6.19
N THR A 91 -11.08 4.53 -5.46
CA THR A 91 -10.72 5.94 -5.41
C THR A 91 -9.38 6.13 -4.70
N LEU A 92 -8.52 6.96 -5.27
CA LEU A 92 -7.26 7.34 -4.65
C LEU A 92 -7.48 8.63 -3.83
N HIS A 93 -7.23 8.54 -2.54
CA HIS A 93 -7.38 9.66 -1.60
C HIS A 93 -6.03 10.30 -1.35
N TRP A 94 -5.99 11.63 -1.34
CA TRP A 94 -4.77 12.40 -1.14
C TRP A 94 -4.80 13.14 0.19
N THR A 95 -3.70 13.09 0.95
CA THR A 95 -3.56 13.87 2.17
C THR A 95 -2.14 14.42 2.30
N ASP A 96 -2.03 15.69 2.62
CA ASP A 96 -0.74 16.38 2.75
C ASP A 96 -0.32 16.62 4.20
N ASN A 97 -1.12 16.17 5.16
CA ASN A 97 -0.88 16.45 6.59
C ASN A 97 -1.03 15.24 7.50
N HIS A 98 -0.70 14.05 7.00
CA HIS A 98 -0.76 12.86 7.81
C HIS A 98 0.40 12.80 8.80
N LYS A 99 0.12 12.41 10.05
CA LYS A 99 1.17 12.16 11.04
C LYS A 99 1.22 10.69 11.40
N LEU A 100 2.43 10.13 11.37
CA LEU A 100 2.67 8.78 11.83
C LEU A 100 2.52 8.69 13.35
N ALA A 101 2.39 7.48 13.89
CA ALA A 101 2.24 7.25 15.32
C ALA A 101 3.36 7.89 16.15
N VAL A 102 4.57 7.98 15.58
CA VAL A 102 5.72 8.63 16.23
C VAL A 102 5.72 10.15 16.08
N GLY A 103 4.68 10.73 15.47
CA GLY A 103 4.56 12.18 15.28
C GLY A 103 5.23 12.74 14.04
N LYS A 104 5.88 11.92 13.23
CA LYS A 104 6.54 12.35 12.00
C LYS A 104 5.51 12.73 10.93
N PRO A 105 5.61 13.95 10.34
CA PRO A 105 4.70 14.33 9.26
C PRO A 105 5.07 13.66 7.94
N VAL A 106 4.06 13.18 7.23
CA VAL A 106 4.21 12.59 5.89
C VAL A 106 3.05 13.01 5.02
N MET A 107 3.20 12.83 3.70
CA MET A 107 2.12 13.00 2.74
C MET A 107 1.78 11.63 2.16
N ARG A 108 0.51 11.40 1.85
CA ARG A 108 0.04 10.09 1.38
C ARG A 108 -0.98 10.21 0.25
N ALA A 109 -0.95 9.20 -0.62
CA ALA A 109 -2.06 8.89 -1.52
C ALA A 109 -2.41 7.43 -1.28
N TYR A 110 -3.69 7.10 -1.09
CA TYR A 110 -4.08 5.75 -0.72
C TYR A 110 -5.45 5.35 -1.23
N CYS A 111 -5.60 4.04 -1.46
CA CYS A 111 -6.88 3.38 -1.68
C CYS A 111 -7.25 2.64 -0.40
N GLU A 112 -8.54 2.61 -0.05
CA GLU A 112 -9.01 2.05 1.22
C GLU A 112 -10.25 1.17 1.05
N ARG A 113 -10.31 0.09 1.83
CA ARG A 113 -11.52 -0.69 2.05
C ARG A 113 -11.82 -0.72 3.55
N THR A 114 -13.07 -0.42 3.92
CA THR A 114 -13.52 -0.35 5.31
C THR A 114 -14.53 -1.43 5.68
N ASP A 115 -14.85 -2.31 4.75
CA ASP A 115 -15.87 -3.35 4.88
C ASP A 115 -15.28 -4.75 5.14
N LEU A 116 -13.96 -4.84 5.31
CA LEU A 116 -13.27 -6.11 5.52
C LEU A 116 -12.51 -6.07 6.84
N ASN A 117 -12.80 -7.04 7.71
CA ASN A 117 -12.14 -7.18 9.00
C ASN A 117 -11.13 -8.33 8.92
N PHE A 118 -9.83 -8.03 9.06
CA PHE A 118 -8.81 -9.06 8.91
C PHE A 118 -8.86 -10.14 10.01
N HIS A 119 -9.57 -9.91 11.11
CA HIS A 119 -9.82 -10.95 12.12
C HIS A 119 -10.71 -12.06 11.57
N ASN A 120 -11.46 -11.81 10.52
CA ASN A 120 -12.28 -12.82 9.83
C ASN A 120 -11.48 -13.42 8.67
N ARG A 121 -10.92 -14.61 8.88
CA ARG A 121 -10.09 -15.27 7.87
C ARG A 121 -10.82 -15.53 6.55
N ALA A 122 -12.15 -15.64 6.59
CA ALA A 122 -12.96 -15.88 5.40
C ALA A 122 -12.89 -14.74 4.37
N VAL A 123 -12.57 -13.50 4.80
CA VAL A 123 -12.47 -12.35 3.90
C VAL A 123 -11.03 -12.10 3.40
N TRP A 124 -10.05 -12.88 3.86
CA TRP A 124 -8.66 -12.68 3.46
C TRP A 124 -8.43 -12.78 1.95
N PRO A 125 -9.02 -13.73 1.20
CA PRO A 125 -8.85 -13.76 -0.25
C PRO A 125 -9.27 -12.46 -0.92
N GLU A 126 -10.37 -11.84 -0.46
CA GLU A 126 -10.84 -10.56 -0.98
C GLU A 126 -9.90 -9.42 -0.61
N MET A 127 -9.35 -9.45 0.61
CA MET A 127 -8.34 -8.48 1.05
C MET A 127 -7.07 -8.58 0.19
N PHE A 128 -6.60 -9.81 -0.06
CA PHE A 128 -5.43 -10.03 -0.89
C PHE A 128 -5.64 -9.54 -2.32
N ARG A 129 -6.83 -9.77 -2.87
CA ARG A 129 -7.19 -9.26 -4.19
C ARG A 129 -7.14 -7.74 -4.23
N PHE A 130 -7.72 -7.08 -3.24
CA PHE A 130 -7.70 -5.63 -3.13
C PHE A 130 -6.26 -5.11 -3.08
N MET A 131 -5.43 -5.71 -2.23
CA MET A 131 -4.03 -5.32 -2.07
C MET A 131 -3.27 -5.45 -3.40
N PHE A 132 -3.46 -6.56 -4.08
CA PHE A 132 -2.79 -6.83 -5.36
C PHE A 132 -3.30 -5.89 -6.45
N ASP A 133 -4.62 -5.77 -6.60
CA ASP A 133 -5.24 -5.00 -7.68
C ASP A 133 -4.99 -3.50 -7.55
N THR A 134 -4.72 -3.00 -6.35
CA THR A 134 -4.39 -1.59 -6.13
C THR A 134 -2.87 -1.34 -6.20
N MET A 135 -2.06 -2.24 -5.65
CA MET A 135 -0.61 -2.05 -5.61
C MET A 135 0.04 -2.16 -6.99
N LEU A 136 -0.38 -3.11 -7.81
CA LEU A 136 0.24 -3.34 -9.11
C LEU A 136 0.15 -2.11 -10.03
N PRO A 137 -1.02 -1.48 -10.22
CA PRO A 137 -1.10 -0.24 -10.99
C PRO A 137 -0.30 0.91 -10.38
N LEU A 138 -0.35 1.06 -9.05
CA LEU A 138 0.40 2.13 -8.37
C LEU A 138 1.90 1.95 -8.53
N GLN A 139 2.41 0.74 -8.38
CA GLN A 139 3.83 0.43 -8.58
C GLN A 139 4.27 0.81 -9.98
N THR A 140 3.53 0.38 -10.98
CA THR A 140 3.83 0.63 -12.38
C THR A 140 3.84 2.14 -12.68
N SER A 141 2.80 2.86 -12.23
CA SER A 141 2.64 4.29 -12.50
C SER A 141 3.68 5.13 -11.77
N VAL A 142 3.97 4.80 -10.51
CA VAL A 142 5.00 5.51 -9.72
C VAL A 142 6.36 5.37 -10.38
N LEU A 143 6.73 4.17 -10.82
CA LEU A 143 8.01 3.96 -11.50
C LEU A 143 8.10 4.74 -12.80
N LEU A 144 7.01 4.79 -13.58
CA LEU A 144 6.96 5.57 -14.82
C LEU A 144 7.12 7.07 -14.57
N SER A 145 6.58 7.57 -13.45
CA SER A 145 6.65 9.00 -13.10
C SER A 145 8.08 9.49 -12.84
N TYR A 146 8.98 8.58 -12.49
CA TYR A 146 10.36 8.91 -12.08
C TYR A 146 11.43 8.32 -12.97
N ILE A 147 11.06 7.81 -14.13
CA ILE A 147 12.04 7.36 -15.15
C ILE A 147 12.51 8.53 -16.00
#